data_50ac2a08e21cceeacecfd085df468cc7
#
_entry.id   50ac2a08e21cceeacecfd085df468cc7
#
_cell.length_a   1.000
_cell.length_b   1.000
_cell.length_c   1.000
_cell.angle_alpha   90.00
_cell.angle_beta   90.00
_cell.angle_gamma   90.00
#
_symmetry.space_group_name_H-M   'P 1'
#
loop_
_entity.id
_entity.type
_entity.pdbx_description
1 polymer ?
#
loop_
_entity_poly.entity_id
_entity_poly.type
_entity_poly.pdbx_seq_one_letter_code
_entity_poly.pdbx_strand_id
1 'polypeptide(L)'
;MDADAAGNDLIDRLQARLDIVKARTAASAPPRPRVACIEWADPLMAAGNWVPELVEIAGGIDPFGKAGAHAPWLETQQLIDEDPDVIVFMPCGFDLARSEAEARALITTPDWQRLSAVQSERVFATDANSYFNRPGPRLVDSTEMLADMLALDAPDSGIGWRRVAIA
;
A
#
# COMPACT_ATOMS: atom_id res chain seq x y z
N MET A 1 -10.89 3.44 36.03
CA MET A 1 -11.09 3.77 34.60
C MET A 1 -11.72 2.54 33.98
N ASP A 2 -12.88 2.69 33.37
CA ASP A 2 -13.57 1.57 32.73
C ASP A 2 -12.86 1.26 31.40
N ALA A 3 -12.12 0.13 31.36
CA ALA A 3 -11.33 -0.26 30.20
C ALA A 3 -12.21 -0.61 29.00
N ASP A 4 -13.40 -1.15 29.23
CA ASP A 4 -14.33 -1.53 28.18
C ASP A 4 -14.92 -0.30 27.49
N ALA A 5 -15.30 0.72 28.25
CA ALA A 5 -15.80 1.98 27.70
C ALA A 5 -14.71 2.69 26.86
N ALA A 6 -13.46 2.73 27.34
CA ALA A 6 -12.35 3.32 26.62
C ALA A 6 -12.01 2.53 25.33
N GLY A 7 -12.11 1.21 25.38
CA GLY A 7 -11.91 0.33 24.23
C GLY A 7 -12.97 0.55 23.14
N ASN A 8 -14.24 0.61 23.53
CA ASN A 8 -15.35 0.86 22.62
C ASN A 8 -15.25 2.25 21.96
N ASP A 9 -14.93 3.29 22.72
CA ASP A 9 -14.71 4.64 22.19
C ASP A 9 -13.55 4.67 21.16
N LEU A 10 -12.48 3.93 21.40
CA LEU A 10 -11.39 3.78 20.43
C LEU A 10 -11.87 3.09 19.14
N ILE A 11 -12.60 1.99 19.25
CA ILE A 11 -13.14 1.23 18.10
C ILE A 11 -14.06 2.13 17.26
N ASP A 12 -14.98 2.86 17.91
CA ASP A 12 -15.91 3.76 17.23
C ASP A 12 -15.18 4.86 16.44
N ARG A 13 -14.14 5.45 17.04
CA ARG A 13 -13.30 6.45 16.34
C ARG A 13 -12.54 5.88 15.16
N LEU A 14 -11.97 4.68 15.29
CA LEU A 14 -11.25 4.03 14.21
C LEU A 14 -12.20 3.64 13.06
N GLN A 15 -13.39 3.13 13.40
CA GLN A 15 -14.41 2.77 12.42
C GLN A 15 -14.89 4.01 11.66
N ALA A 16 -15.15 5.12 12.35
CA ALA A 16 -15.55 6.37 11.71
C ALA A 16 -14.50 6.87 10.69
N ARG A 17 -13.20 6.73 10.98
CA ARG A 17 -12.12 7.06 10.04
C ARG A 17 -12.14 6.16 8.79
N LEU A 18 -12.32 4.84 8.96
CA LEU A 18 -12.46 3.92 7.83
C LEU A 18 -13.69 4.23 6.96
N ASP A 19 -14.80 4.62 7.60
CA ASP A 19 -16.03 4.99 6.87
C ASP A 19 -15.84 6.27 6.04
N ILE A 20 -15.04 7.23 6.54
CA ILE A 20 -14.64 8.42 5.77
C ILE A 20 -13.81 8.01 4.54
N VAL A 21 -12.84 7.11 4.71
CA VAL A 21 -12.04 6.60 3.58
C VAL A 21 -12.95 5.93 2.55
N LYS A 22 -13.82 5.01 2.97
CA LYS A 22 -14.78 4.34 2.09
C LYS A 22 -15.67 5.32 1.33
N ALA A 23 -16.19 6.33 2.02
CA ALA A 23 -17.03 7.35 1.38
C ALA A 23 -16.26 8.16 0.32
N ARG A 24 -15.00 8.54 0.63
CA ARG A 24 -14.11 9.24 -0.29
C ARG A 24 -13.83 8.42 -1.55
N THR A 25 -13.46 7.15 -1.38
CA THR A 25 -13.08 6.27 -2.49
C THR A 25 -14.28 5.80 -3.31
N ALA A 26 -15.46 5.63 -2.70
CA ALA A 26 -16.69 5.31 -3.42
C ALA A 26 -17.14 6.45 -4.36
N ALA A 27 -16.76 7.70 -4.07
CA ALA A 27 -17.04 8.85 -4.93
C ALA A 27 -16.05 8.99 -6.10
N SER A 28 -14.96 8.23 -6.10
CA SER A 28 -13.95 8.25 -7.16
C SER A 28 -14.49 7.56 -8.42
N ALA A 29 -14.22 8.16 -9.59
CA ALA A 29 -14.66 7.57 -10.85
C ALA A 29 -13.93 6.26 -11.16
N PRO A 30 -14.61 5.22 -11.67
CA PRO A 30 -13.94 4.01 -12.16
C PRO A 30 -13.03 4.33 -13.38
N PRO A 31 -12.02 3.49 -13.69
CA PRO A 31 -11.72 2.22 -13.02
C PRO A 31 -10.93 2.39 -11.71
N ARG A 32 -11.14 1.44 -10.77
CA ARG A 32 -10.32 1.33 -9.57
C ARG A 32 -8.89 0.93 -9.97
N PRO A 33 -7.83 1.58 -9.41
CA PRO A 33 -6.46 1.26 -9.76
C PRO A 33 -6.06 -0.15 -9.28
N ARG A 34 -5.28 -0.84 -10.09
CA ARG A 34 -4.62 -2.11 -9.73
C ARG A 34 -3.34 -1.78 -8.96
N VAL A 35 -3.19 -2.37 -7.78
CA VAL A 35 -2.15 -2.01 -6.82
C VAL A 35 -1.28 -3.20 -6.49
N ALA A 36 0.01 -3.13 -6.78
CA ALA A 36 0.97 -4.10 -6.30
C ALA A 36 1.60 -3.61 -4.99
N CYS A 37 1.25 -4.25 -3.89
CA CYS A 37 1.89 -4.04 -2.58
C CYS A 37 3.07 -5.00 -2.44
N ILE A 38 4.30 -4.50 -2.42
CA ILE A 38 5.53 -5.30 -2.37
C ILE A 38 6.05 -5.38 -0.93
N GLU A 39 5.97 -6.57 -0.34
CA GLU A 39 6.41 -6.84 1.03
C GLU A 39 7.87 -7.31 1.12
N TRP A 40 8.44 -7.79 0.01
CA TRP A 40 9.86 -8.16 -0.08
C TRP A 40 10.36 -8.06 -1.52
N ALA A 41 11.60 -7.62 -1.69
CA ALA A 41 12.18 -7.30 -3.00
C ALA A 41 12.88 -8.47 -3.68
N ASP A 42 13.61 -9.29 -2.90
CA ASP A 42 14.38 -10.43 -3.42
C ASP A 42 14.47 -11.55 -2.38
N PRO A 43 13.85 -12.74 -2.62
CA PRO A 43 12.92 -12.99 -3.73
C PRO A 43 11.63 -12.14 -3.63
N LEU A 44 11.05 -11.81 -4.78
CA LEU A 44 9.89 -10.90 -4.83
C LEU A 44 8.67 -11.51 -4.13
N MET A 45 8.03 -10.73 -3.26
CA MET A 45 6.85 -11.15 -2.52
C MET A 45 5.83 -10.01 -2.44
N ALA A 46 4.59 -10.29 -2.79
CA ALA A 46 3.49 -9.35 -2.56
C ALA A 46 3.04 -9.39 -1.09
N ALA A 47 2.36 -8.35 -0.66
CA ALA A 47 1.78 -8.29 0.67
C ALA A 47 0.57 -9.24 0.80
N GLY A 48 0.34 -9.71 2.02
CA GLY A 48 -0.77 -10.58 2.37
C GLY A 48 -1.46 -10.12 3.65
N ASN A 49 -2.02 -11.07 4.39
CA ASN A 49 -2.69 -10.87 5.68
C ASN A 49 -3.82 -9.83 5.59
N TRP A 50 -3.67 -8.66 6.18
CA TRP A 50 -4.66 -7.57 6.17
C TRP A 50 -4.49 -6.59 5.00
N VAL A 51 -3.31 -6.56 4.34
CA VAL A 51 -3.00 -5.52 3.33
C VAL A 51 -3.98 -5.52 2.15
N PRO A 52 -4.37 -6.66 1.56
CA PRO A 52 -5.33 -6.67 0.45
C PRO A 52 -6.69 -6.06 0.82
N GLU A 53 -7.16 -6.25 2.06
CA GLU A 53 -8.39 -5.61 2.56
C GLU A 53 -8.21 -4.09 2.73
N LEU A 54 -7.04 -3.63 3.21
CA LEU A 54 -6.73 -2.20 3.29
C LEU A 54 -6.73 -1.54 1.90
N VAL A 55 -6.17 -2.23 0.89
CA VAL A 55 -6.18 -1.78 -0.51
C VAL A 55 -7.62 -1.65 -1.02
N GLU A 56 -8.48 -2.63 -0.72
CA GLU A 56 -9.88 -2.60 -1.13
C GLU A 56 -10.64 -1.43 -0.49
N ILE A 57 -10.46 -1.20 0.82
CA ILE A 57 -11.06 -0.07 1.55
C ILE A 57 -10.55 1.26 0.98
N ALA A 58 -9.27 1.32 0.62
CA ALA A 58 -8.64 2.48 0.00
C ALA A 58 -9.06 2.72 -1.47
N GLY A 59 -9.93 1.88 -2.03
CA GLY A 59 -10.46 2.02 -3.39
C GLY A 59 -9.63 1.38 -4.49
N GLY A 60 -8.57 0.62 -4.16
CA GLY A 60 -7.77 -0.13 -5.11
C GLY A 60 -8.25 -1.57 -5.33
N ILE A 61 -7.56 -2.28 -6.21
CA ILE A 61 -7.67 -3.73 -6.45
C ILE A 61 -6.28 -4.32 -6.29
N ASP A 62 -6.11 -5.25 -5.35
CA ASP A 62 -4.88 -6.03 -5.22
C ASP A 62 -5.00 -7.31 -6.06
N PRO A 63 -4.22 -7.45 -7.16
CA PRO A 63 -4.32 -8.62 -8.03
C PRO A 63 -3.53 -9.83 -7.50
N PHE A 64 -2.68 -9.65 -6.49
CA PHE A 64 -1.75 -10.67 -6.02
C PHE A 64 -2.10 -11.23 -4.64
N GLY A 65 -2.46 -10.35 -3.71
CA GLY A 65 -2.77 -10.71 -2.34
C GLY A 65 -4.22 -11.15 -2.17
N LYS A 66 -4.46 -11.94 -1.12
CA LYS A 66 -5.81 -12.30 -0.67
C LYS A 66 -5.95 -12.00 0.81
N ALA A 67 -6.98 -11.26 1.17
CA ALA A 67 -7.28 -10.93 2.57
C ALA A 67 -7.32 -12.18 3.46
N GLY A 68 -6.60 -12.14 4.58
CA GLY A 68 -6.47 -13.25 5.52
C GLY A 68 -5.54 -14.38 5.09
N ALA A 69 -4.97 -14.36 3.88
CA ALA A 69 -3.99 -15.33 3.42
C ALA A 69 -2.55 -14.83 3.63
N HIS A 70 -1.61 -15.76 3.70
CA HIS A 70 -0.18 -15.44 3.77
C HIS A 70 0.28 -14.70 2.49
N ALA A 71 1.28 -13.83 2.64
CA ALA A 71 1.94 -13.12 1.56
C ALA A 71 2.46 -14.08 0.47
N PRO A 72 2.06 -13.94 -0.80
CA PRO A 72 2.48 -14.84 -1.87
C PRO A 72 3.83 -14.42 -2.45
N TRP A 73 4.65 -15.41 -2.78
CA TRP A 73 5.82 -15.21 -3.63
C TRP A 73 5.38 -14.88 -5.06
N LEU A 74 6.12 -13.97 -5.70
CA LEU A 74 5.87 -13.57 -7.08
C LEU A 74 7.10 -13.81 -7.95
N GLU A 75 6.83 -14.17 -9.20
CA GLU A 75 7.81 -14.04 -10.26
C GLU A 75 7.69 -12.66 -10.91
N THR A 76 8.81 -12.06 -11.31
CA THR A 76 8.80 -10.74 -11.98
C THR A 76 7.89 -10.73 -13.21
N GLN A 77 7.79 -11.87 -13.92
CA GLN A 77 6.90 -11.99 -15.08
C GLN A 77 5.42 -11.82 -14.70
N GLN A 78 4.99 -12.33 -13.53
CA GLN A 78 3.61 -12.15 -13.07
C GLN A 78 3.29 -10.66 -12.81
N LEU A 79 4.27 -9.91 -12.26
CA LEU A 79 4.12 -8.48 -12.07
C LEU A 79 4.00 -7.73 -13.40
N ILE A 80 4.79 -8.14 -14.42
CA ILE A 80 4.76 -7.57 -15.77
C ILE A 80 3.43 -7.88 -16.47
N ASP A 81 2.95 -9.12 -16.37
CA ASP A 81 1.71 -9.56 -17.04
C ASP A 81 0.48 -8.87 -16.44
N GLU A 82 0.50 -8.60 -15.13
CA GLU A 82 -0.55 -7.86 -14.42
C GLU A 82 -0.49 -6.36 -14.67
N ASP A 83 0.68 -5.80 -14.91
CA ASP A 83 0.96 -4.39 -15.19
C ASP A 83 0.17 -3.42 -14.26
N PRO A 84 0.51 -3.34 -12.96
CA PRO A 84 -0.25 -2.55 -12.01
C PRO A 84 -0.18 -1.06 -12.31
N ASP A 85 -1.26 -0.34 -11.96
CA ASP A 85 -1.35 1.13 -12.07
C ASP A 85 -0.54 1.85 -10.97
N VAL A 86 -0.36 1.18 -9.83
CA VAL A 86 0.34 1.71 -8.65
C VAL A 86 1.17 0.61 -8.01
N ILE A 87 2.37 0.96 -7.57
CA ILE A 87 3.23 0.07 -6.78
C ILE A 87 3.51 0.74 -5.43
N VAL A 88 3.31 -0.01 -4.33
CA VAL A 88 3.60 0.43 -2.97
C VAL A 88 4.61 -0.51 -2.34
N PHE A 89 5.80 -0.01 -2.07
CA PHE A 89 6.83 -0.74 -1.34
C PHE A 89 6.62 -0.63 0.16
N MET A 90 6.44 -1.79 0.80
CA MET A 90 6.24 -1.92 2.25
C MET A 90 7.04 -3.08 2.85
N PRO A 91 8.39 -3.12 2.63
CA PRO A 91 9.21 -4.25 3.02
C PRO A 91 9.20 -4.47 4.52
N CYS A 92 9.10 -5.74 4.93
CA CYS A 92 8.96 -6.11 6.33
C CYS A 92 10.14 -5.62 7.19
N GLY A 93 9.84 -4.82 8.21
CA GLY A 93 10.82 -4.29 9.14
C GLY A 93 11.61 -3.07 8.66
N PHE A 94 11.34 -2.54 7.46
CA PHE A 94 12.06 -1.39 6.91
C PHE A 94 11.39 -0.07 7.29
N ASP A 95 12.23 0.92 7.60
CA ASP A 95 11.82 2.31 7.67
C ASP A 95 11.65 2.93 6.27
N LEU A 96 11.14 4.15 6.22
CA LEU A 96 10.87 4.84 4.95
C LEU A 96 12.13 5.00 4.08
N ALA A 97 13.27 5.36 4.68
CA ALA A 97 14.49 5.63 3.92
C ALA A 97 15.02 4.34 3.26
N ARG A 98 14.97 3.22 3.99
CA ARG A 98 15.38 1.92 3.46
C ARG A 98 14.39 1.40 2.42
N SER A 99 13.10 1.53 2.65
CA SER A 99 12.06 1.16 1.67
C SER A 99 12.23 1.94 0.37
N GLU A 100 12.50 3.24 0.44
CA GLU A 100 12.75 4.09 -0.73
C GLU A 100 14.01 3.65 -1.49
N ALA A 101 15.10 3.34 -0.79
CA ALA A 101 16.34 2.89 -1.42
C ALA A 101 16.16 1.56 -2.17
N GLU A 102 15.46 0.58 -1.57
CA GLU A 102 15.13 -0.71 -2.22
C GLU A 102 14.23 -0.50 -3.44
N ALA A 103 13.16 0.29 -3.30
CA ALA A 103 12.27 0.60 -4.40
C ALA A 103 13.02 1.25 -5.58
N ARG A 104 13.89 2.24 -5.28
CA ARG A 104 14.70 2.93 -6.29
C ARG A 104 15.64 1.97 -7.02
N ALA A 105 16.26 1.02 -6.32
CA ALA A 105 17.13 0.02 -6.95
C ALA A 105 16.35 -0.85 -7.95
N LEU A 106 15.12 -1.27 -7.61
CA LEU A 106 14.29 -2.11 -8.47
C LEU A 106 13.76 -1.36 -9.69
N ILE A 107 13.19 -0.15 -9.52
CA ILE A 107 12.57 0.59 -10.63
C ILE A 107 13.56 1.07 -11.68
N THR A 108 14.87 1.01 -11.41
CA THR A 108 15.93 1.29 -12.41
C THR A 108 16.28 0.08 -13.27
N THR A 109 15.79 -1.11 -12.95
CA THR A 109 16.04 -2.31 -13.75
C THR A 109 15.17 -2.34 -15.02
N PRO A 110 15.64 -2.95 -16.13
CA PRO A 110 14.92 -2.93 -17.41
C PRO A 110 13.49 -3.48 -17.33
N ASP A 111 13.25 -4.53 -16.55
CA ASP A 111 11.93 -5.16 -16.43
C ASP A 111 10.95 -4.24 -15.70
N TRP A 112 11.39 -3.59 -14.63
CA TRP A 112 10.55 -2.67 -13.86
C TRP A 112 10.25 -1.38 -14.61
N GLN A 113 11.17 -0.89 -15.44
CA GLN A 113 10.96 0.30 -16.28
C GLN A 113 9.84 0.13 -17.32
N ARG A 114 9.43 -1.10 -17.59
CA ARG A 114 8.32 -1.40 -18.51
C ARG A 114 6.94 -1.26 -17.87
N LEU A 115 6.87 -1.26 -16.52
CA LEU A 115 5.61 -1.21 -15.78
C LEU A 115 4.95 0.15 -15.88
N SER A 116 3.64 0.16 -16.11
CA SER A 116 2.82 1.38 -16.20
C SER A 116 2.94 2.25 -14.93
N ALA A 117 3.00 1.65 -13.75
CA ALA A 117 3.20 2.36 -12.48
C ALA A 117 4.55 3.11 -12.45
N VAL A 118 5.61 2.55 -13.01
CA VAL A 118 6.93 3.20 -13.08
C VAL A 118 6.90 4.33 -14.09
N GLN A 119 6.37 4.09 -15.30
CA GLN A 119 6.28 5.09 -16.37
C GLN A 119 5.41 6.29 -16.00
N SER A 120 4.38 6.08 -15.17
CA SER A 120 3.49 7.15 -14.69
C SER A 120 3.91 7.74 -13.34
N GLU A 121 5.10 7.39 -12.83
CA GLU A 121 5.63 7.86 -11.55
C GLU A 121 4.71 7.55 -10.35
N ARG A 122 3.96 6.44 -10.42
CA ARG A 122 3.05 5.98 -9.36
C ARG A 122 3.66 4.86 -8.53
N VAL A 123 4.90 5.06 -8.11
CA VAL A 123 5.62 4.17 -7.19
C VAL A 123 5.84 4.89 -5.87
N PHE A 124 5.47 4.23 -4.79
CA PHE A 124 5.55 4.78 -3.44
C PHE A 124 6.33 3.85 -2.52
N ALA A 125 7.08 4.44 -1.59
CA ALA A 125 7.76 3.75 -0.50
C ALA A 125 7.12 4.15 0.84
N THR A 126 7.07 3.21 1.78
CA THR A 126 6.45 3.43 3.09
C THR A 126 7.40 3.09 4.25
N ASP A 127 7.17 3.68 5.42
CA ASP A 127 7.66 3.16 6.70
C ASP A 127 6.84 1.92 7.07
N ALA A 128 7.20 0.80 6.45
CA ALA A 128 6.48 -0.44 6.58
C ALA A 128 6.50 -0.98 8.00
N ASN A 129 7.63 -0.83 8.70
CA ASN A 129 7.78 -1.28 10.08
C ASN A 129 6.80 -0.57 11.03
N SER A 130 6.53 0.72 10.82
CA SER A 130 5.65 1.50 11.68
C SER A 130 4.17 1.33 11.36
N TYR A 131 3.82 1.05 10.07
CA TYR A 131 2.45 1.15 9.61
C TYR A 131 1.87 -0.14 9.01
N PHE A 132 2.64 -0.94 8.29
CA PHE A 132 2.08 -2.07 7.51
C PHE A 132 2.39 -3.45 8.10
N ASN A 133 3.52 -3.62 8.79
CA ASN A 133 3.98 -4.93 9.22
C ASN A 133 3.50 -5.36 10.62
N ARG A 134 2.63 -4.60 11.26
CA ARG A 134 2.12 -4.89 12.59
C ARG A 134 0.61 -4.71 12.67
N PRO A 135 -0.15 -5.73 13.15
CA PRO A 135 -1.57 -5.56 13.40
C PRO A 135 -1.82 -4.60 14.58
N GLY A 136 -2.79 -3.70 14.43
CA GLY A 136 -3.16 -2.79 15.49
C GLY A 136 -3.89 -1.54 14.99
N PRO A 137 -4.17 -0.55 15.85
CA PRO A 137 -4.93 0.66 15.50
C PRO A 137 -4.34 1.46 14.31
N ARG A 138 -3.03 1.35 14.08
CA ARG A 138 -2.35 2.03 12.95
C ARG A 138 -2.73 1.49 11.58
N LEU A 139 -3.40 0.34 11.49
CA LEU A 139 -3.92 -0.13 10.20
C LEU A 139 -4.93 0.85 9.58
N VAL A 140 -5.60 1.66 10.41
CA VAL A 140 -6.44 2.76 9.91
C VAL A 140 -5.57 3.85 9.27
N ASP A 141 -4.45 4.24 9.90
CA ASP A 141 -3.49 5.17 9.30
C ASP A 141 -2.96 4.63 7.97
N SER A 142 -2.63 3.32 7.92
CA SER A 142 -2.18 2.63 6.70
C SER A 142 -3.23 2.69 5.58
N THR A 143 -4.50 2.55 5.93
CA THR A 143 -5.61 2.64 4.97
C THR A 143 -5.77 4.06 4.42
N GLU A 144 -5.64 5.06 5.26
CA GLU A 144 -5.65 6.47 4.85
C GLU A 144 -4.47 6.80 3.92
N MET A 145 -3.26 6.33 4.26
CA MET A 145 -2.07 6.45 3.40
C MET A 145 -2.29 5.83 2.02
N LEU A 146 -2.82 4.60 1.97
CA LEU A 146 -3.14 3.94 0.71
C LEU A 146 -4.15 4.77 -0.10
N ALA A 147 -5.21 5.27 0.53
CA ALA A 147 -6.20 6.07 -0.16
C ALA A 147 -5.63 7.40 -0.71
N ASP A 148 -4.63 7.98 -0.05
CA ASP A 148 -3.91 9.16 -0.55
C ASP A 148 -2.99 8.80 -1.73
N MET A 149 -2.23 7.71 -1.64
CA MET A 149 -1.35 7.22 -2.73
C MET A 149 -2.14 6.80 -3.98
N LEU A 150 -3.36 6.28 -3.80
CA LEU A 150 -4.20 5.80 -4.90
C LEU A 150 -4.97 6.93 -5.62
N ALA A 151 -5.07 8.10 -5.04
CA ALA A 151 -5.69 9.26 -5.70
C ALA A 151 -4.93 9.63 -6.99
N LEU A 152 -5.65 10.13 -7.99
CA LEU A 152 -5.04 10.57 -9.27
C LEU A 152 -4.09 11.75 -9.07
N ASP A 153 -4.40 12.62 -8.13
CA ASP A 153 -3.63 13.79 -7.72
C ASP A 153 -2.82 13.54 -6.43
N ALA A 154 -2.38 12.29 -6.23
CA ALA A 154 -1.61 11.91 -5.06
C ALA A 154 -0.42 12.84 -4.83
N PRO A 155 -0.23 13.38 -3.60
CA PRO A 155 0.92 14.23 -3.31
C PRO A 155 2.23 13.43 -3.39
N ASP A 156 3.38 14.11 -3.38
CA ASP A 156 4.69 13.45 -3.46
C ASP A 156 5.09 12.77 -2.16
N SER A 157 4.49 13.16 -1.05
CA SER A 157 4.75 12.56 0.25
C SER A 157 3.63 12.81 1.24
N GLY A 158 3.57 11.95 2.25
CA GLY A 158 2.71 12.06 3.42
C GLY A 158 3.41 11.52 4.67
N ILE A 159 2.67 11.42 5.77
CA ILE A 159 3.22 10.84 6.99
C ILE A 159 3.54 9.36 6.75
N GLY A 160 4.82 8.97 6.89
CA GLY A 160 5.28 7.59 6.77
C GLY A 160 5.32 7.03 5.34
N TRP A 161 5.20 7.87 4.31
CA TRP A 161 5.33 7.45 2.92
C TRP A 161 5.84 8.56 1.99
N ARG A 162 6.38 8.17 0.83
CA ARG A 162 6.91 9.08 -0.19
C ARG A 162 6.79 8.46 -1.58
N ARG A 163 6.55 9.30 -2.59
CA ARG A 163 6.70 8.94 -4.00
C ARG A 163 8.19 8.69 -4.31
N VAL A 164 8.49 7.62 -5.01
CA VAL A 164 9.86 7.28 -5.43
C VAL A 164 10.12 7.96 -6.75
N ALA A 165 10.99 8.99 -6.75
CA ALA A 165 11.38 9.68 -7.98
C ALA A 165 12.25 8.75 -8.85
N ILE A 166 11.98 8.73 -10.15
CA ILE A 166 12.85 8.14 -11.17
C ILE A 166 13.94 9.18 -11.45
N ALA A 167 15.20 8.82 -11.24
CA ALA A 167 16.34 9.70 -11.45
C ALA A 167 16.67 9.84 -12.95
#